data_eca9b891088a6fb3549d4e77a3c4b2d7
#
_entry.id   eca9b891088a6fb3549d4e77a3c4b2d7
#
_cell.length_a   1.000
_cell.length_b   1.000
_cell.length_c   1.000
_cell.angle_alpha   90.00
_cell.angle_beta   90.00
_cell.angle_gamma   90.00
#
_symmetry.space_group_name_H-M   'P 1'
#
loop_
_entity.id
_entity.type
_entity.pdbx_description
1 polymer ?
#
loop_
_entity_poly.entity_id
_entity_poly.type
_entity_poly.pdbx_seq_one_letter_code
_entity_poly.pdbx_strand_id
1 'polypeptide(L)'
;MLRALLGSLAPVHGHITRTGGLRVAYVPQLETVDWNFPVTVGEVVAMSRRQSSWWPRRSVSERTAIDEVLERLGLGGLSERHIRELSGGQQQRVFLARALMQQPDLLVLDEPTAGVDVRTRHEILHVLADLNEAPPEGEGITIVLTTHDLNGLAAHLPRLVCFNRTVVADGAPMEVLQPYFLERTYGAPMEVLQHGGMPVVLEHGGDDLRERLSRRGA
;
A
#
# COMPACT_ATOMS: atom_id res chain seq x y z
N MET A 1 -5.62 5.47 12.27
CA MET A 1 -4.17 5.57 12.58
C MET A 1 -3.44 6.39 11.51
N LEU A 2 -3.42 6.00 10.23
CA LEU A 2 -2.66 6.70 9.17
C LEU A 2 -2.96 8.20 9.08
N ARG A 3 -4.22 8.61 9.11
CA ARG A 3 -4.60 10.05 9.06
C ARG A 3 -3.97 10.88 10.19
N ALA A 4 -3.80 10.28 11.38
CA ALA A 4 -3.12 10.95 12.48
C ALA A 4 -1.60 11.01 12.25
N LEU A 5 -1.00 9.93 11.76
CA LEU A 5 0.41 9.90 11.38
C LEU A 5 0.74 10.89 10.27
N LEU A 6 -0.17 11.06 9.30
CA LEU A 6 -0.03 12.03 8.20
C LEU A 6 -0.36 13.48 8.61
N GLY A 7 -0.89 13.70 9.82
CA GLY A 7 -1.25 15.03 10.31
C GLY A 7 -2.58 15.58 9.81
N SER A 8 -3.36 14.78 9.09
CA SER A 8 -4.71 15.17 8.65
C SER A 8 -5.74 15.08 9.78
N LEU A 9 -5.41 14.42 10.88
CA LEU A 9 -6.24 14.28 12.07
C LEU A 9 -5.38 14.48 13.31
N ALA A 10 -5.85 15.34 14.24
CA ALA A 10 -5.19 15.50 15.52
C ALA A 10 -5.48 14.28 16.43
N PRO A 11 -4.48 13.79 17.19
CA PRO A 11 -4.73 12.75 18.19
C PRO A 11 -5.67 13.28 19.31
N VAL A 12 -6.58 12.45 19.77
CA VAL A 12 -7.49 12.81 20.90
C VAL A 12 -6.69 12.95 22.19
N HIS A 13 -5.70 12.09 22.37
CA HIS A 13 -4.77 12.12 23.51
C HIS A 13 -3.34 11.82 23.03
N GLY A 14 -2.36 12.31 23.76
CA GLY A 14 -0.94 12.12 23.44
C GLY A 14 -0.46 13.07 22.35
N HIS A 15 0.73 12.77 21.81
CA HIS A 15 1.38 13.59 20.78
C HIS A 15 2.05 12.70 19.74
N ILE A 16 2.23 13.25 18.55
CA ILE A 16 2.97 12.62 17.44
C ILE A 16 4.14 13.53 17.12
N THR A 17 5.34 13.01 17.29
CA THR A 17 6.58 13.72 16.93
C THR A 17 6.98 13.33 15.52
N ARG A 18 7.35 14.31 14.70
CA ARG A 18 7.84 14.10 13.33
C ARG A 18 9.20 14.75 13.19
N THR A 19 10.10 14.06 12.50
CA THR A 19 11.38 14.67 12.09
C THR A 19 11.10 15.81 11.12
N GLY A 20 11.70 16.97 11.39
CA GLY A 20 11.57 18.12 10.49
C GLY A 20 12.19 17.84 9.12
N GLY A 21 11.53 18.31 8.06
CA GLY A 21 12.01 18.16 6.69
C GLY A 21 11.66 16.82 6.02
N LEU A 22 11.09 15.85 6.74
CA LEU A 22 10.69 14.56 6.17
C LEU A 22 9.62 14.76 5.09
N ARG A 23 9.93 14.34 3.87
CA ARG A 23 9.00 14.33 2.75
C ARG A 23 8.16 13.05 2.78
N VAL A 24 6.88 13.20 3.05
CA VAL A 24 5.95 12.07 3.15
C VAL A 24 5.01 12.08 1.97
N ALA A 25 4.92 10.98 1.23
CA ALA A 25 3.90 10.76 0.23
C ALA A 25 2.89 9.70 0.68
N TYR A 26 1.64 9.88 0.28
CA TYR A 26 0.53 8.98 0.63
C TYR A 26 -0.18 8.48 -0.61
N VAL A 27 -0.37 7.17 -0.67
CA VAL A 27 -1.18 6.48 -1.67
C VAL A 27 -2.45 5.95 -0.98
N PRO A 28 -3.62 6.51 -1.28
CA PRO A 28 -4.89 6.06 -0.72
C PRO A 28 -5.34 4.74 -1.36
N GLN A 29 -6.26 4.06 -0.71
CA GLN A 29 -6.97 2.92 -1.27
C GLN A 29 -7.75 3.34 -2.54
N LEU A 30 -7.59 2.60 -3.64
CA LEU A 30 -8.14 2.96 -4.95
C LEU A 30 -9.67 2.91 -5.02
N GLU A 31 -10.31 2.11 -4.19
CA GLU A 31 -11.78 2.04 -4.11
C GLU A 31 -12.45 3.38 -3.78
N THR A 32 -11.69 4.33 -3.22
CA THR A 32 -12.18 5.67 -2.89
C THR A 32 -12.02 6.69 -4.02
N VAL A 33 -11.45 6.29 -5.16
CA VAL A 33 -11.18 7.19 -6.30
C VAL A 33 -12.34 7.20 -7.27
N ASP A 34 -12.79 8.39 -7.68
CA ASP A 34 -13.78 8.55 -8.75
C ASP A 34 -13.09 8.37 -10.12
N TRP A 35 -13.32 7.23 -10.76
CA TRP A 35 -12.74 6.88 -12.05
C TRP A 35 -13.44 7.55 -13.25
N ASN A 36 -14.57 8.23 -13.04
CA ASN A 36 -15.29 8.91 -14.12
C ASN A 36 -14.64 10.23 -14.53
N PHE A 37 -13.68 10.72 -13.76
CA PHE A 37 -12.96 11.94 -14.08
C PHE A 37 -12.06 11.73 -15.32
N PRO A 38 -12.23 12.51 -16.41
CA PRO A 38 -11.57 12.28 -17.70
C PRO A 38 -10.13 12.81 -17.68
N VAL A 39 -9.23 12.08 -17.00
CA VAL A 39 -7.80 12.43 -16.92
C VAL A 39 -6.92 11.35 -17.54
N THR A 40 -5.80 11.77 -18.11
CA THR A 40 -4.74 10.87 -18.56
C THR A 40 -3.84 10.44 -17.41
N VAL A 41 -3.09 9.36 -17.62
CA VAL A 41 -2.08 8.86 -16.69
C VAL A 41 -1.08 9.96 -16.33
N GLY A 42 -0.52 10.62 -17.33
CA GLY A 42 0.43 11.69 -17.11
C GLY A 42 -0.16 12.89 -16.36
N GLU A 43 -1.47 13.20 -16.52
CA GLU A 43 -2.13 14.25 -15.74
C GLU A 43 -2.26 13.87 -14.27
N VAL A 44 -2.63 12.62 -13.98
CA VAL A 44 -2.69 12.12 -12.59
C VAL A 44 -1.32 12.21 -11.91
N VAL A 45 -0.26 11.79 -12.60
CA VAL A 45 1.10 11.85 -12.06
C VAL A 45 1.54 13.30 -11.84
N ALA A 46 1.23 14.21 -12.76
CA ALA A 46 1.53 15.65 -12.65
C ALA A 46 0.83 16.34 -11.47
N MET A 47 -0.33 15.84 -11.01
CA MET A 47 -1.07 16.42 -9.87
C MET A 47 -0.29 16.37 -8.54
N SER A 48 0.78 15.60 -8.45
CA SER A 48 1.63 15.50 -7.26
C SER A 48 2.41 16.78 -6.96
N ARG A 49 2.71 17.58 -7.96
CA ARG A 49 3.53 18.78 -7.81
C ARG A 49 2.66 19.96 -7.36
N ARG A 50 3.13 20.69 -6.36
CA ARG A 50 2.56 22.02 -6.02
C ARG A 50 2.73 22.93 -7.24
N GLN A 51 1.66 23.14 -7.98
CA GLN A 51 1.66 24.12 -9.07
C GLN A 51 1.92 25.52 -8.48
N SER A 52 3.08 26.05 -8.73
CA SER A 52 3.35 27.47 -8.50
C SER A 52 2.91 28.34 -9.70
N SER A 53 2.37 27.74 -10.76
CA SER A 53 1.95 28.43 -11.98
C SER A 53 0.51 28.10 -12.36
N TRP A 54 -0.25 29.13 -12.67
CA TRP A 54 -1.65 29.08 -13.10
C TRP A 54 -1.82 28.60 -14.55
N TRP A 55 -0.72 28.22 -15.24
CA TRP A 55 -0.77 27.82 -16.64
C TRP A 55 -0.54 26.31 -16.81
N PRO A 56 -1.45 25.60 -17.55
CA PRO A 56 -1.46 24.12 -17.59
C PRO A 56 -0.43 23.48 -18.53
N ARG A 57 0.56 24.22 -19.02
CA ARG A 57 1.60 23.64 -19.89
C ARG A 57 2.73 23.03 -19.07
N ARG A 58 2.83 21.71 -19.12
CA ARG A 58 3.97 20.97 -18.58
C ARG A 58 5.25 21.40 -19.30
N SER A 59 6.32 21.67 -18.56
CA SER A 59 7.64 21.88 -19.13
C SER A 59 8.14 20.58 -19.78
N VAL A 60 9.09 20.67 -20.70
CA VAL A 60 9.72 19.49 -21.31
C VAL A 60 10.36 18.62 -20.22
N SER A 61 11.06 19.22 -19.27
CA SER A 61 11.68 18.52 -18.13
C SER A 61 10.65 17.79 -17.24
N GLU A 62 9.46 18.33 -17.09
CA GLU A 62 8.39 17.68 -16.31
C GLU A 62 7.83 16.46 -17.03
N ARG A 63 7.63 16.54 -18.35
CA ARG A 63 7.22 15.39 -19.13
C ARG A 63 8.25 14.27 -19.07
N THR A 64 9.52 14.58 -19.25
CA THR A 64 10.60 13.60 -19.13
C THR A 64 10.61 12.93 -17.75
N ALA A 65 10.48 13.69 -16.66
CA ALA A 65 10.44 13.12 -15.32
C ALA A 65 9.20 12.22 -15.08
N ILE A 66 8.05 12.57 -15.66
CA ILE A 66 6.84 11.72 -15.62
C ILE A 66 7.09 10.42 -16.39
N ASP A 67 7.63 10.50 -17.60
CA ASP A 67 7.89 9.34 -18.44
C ASP A 67 8.93 8.40 -17.80
N GLU A 68 9.98 8.94 -17.18
CA GLU A 68 10.99 8.17 -16.42
C GLU A 68 10.37 7.41 -15.24
N VAL A 69 9.51 8.06 -14.45
CA VAL A 69 8.84 7.42 -13.32
C VAL A 69 7.85 6.35 -13.81
N LEU A 70 7.12 6.62 -14.89
CA LEU A 70 6.20 5.65 -15.49
C LEU A 70 6.96 4.44 -16.05
N GLU A 71 8.08 4.65 -16.72
CA GLU A 71 8.94 3.56 -17.23
C GLU A 71 9.44 2.67 -16.10
N ARG A 72 9.96 3.28 -15.01
CA ARG A 72 10.41 2.56 -13.81
C ARG A 72 9.32 1.67 -13.19
N LEU A 73 8.06 2.04 -13.34
CA LEU A 73 6.91 1.30 -12.82
C LEU A 73 6.25 0.38 -13.86
N GLY A 74 6.88 0.17 -15.02
CA GLY A 74 6.35 -0.67 -16.10
C GLY A 74 5.08 -0.11 -16.75
N LEU A 75 4.95 1.22 -16.80
CA LEU A 75 3.86 1.97 -17.42
C LEU A 75 4.33 2.82 -18.60
N GLY A 76 5.52 2.55 -19.14
CA GLY A 76 6.08 3.27 -20.27
C GLY A 76 5.12 3.35 -21.46
N GLY A 77 5.06 4.51 -22.10
CA GLY A 77 4.18 4.75 -23.24
C GLY A 77 2.69 4.93 -22.91
N LEU A 78 2.28 4.89 -21.63
CA LEU A 78 0.88 5.03 -21.23
C LEU A 78 0.50 6.46 -20.79
N SER A 79 1.42 7.41 -20.84
CA SER A 79 1.23 8.78 -20.33
C SER A 79 -0.02 9.50 -20.87
N GLU A 80 -0.32 9.31 -22.15
CA GLU A 80 -1.47 9.96 -22.84
C GLU A 80 -2.76 9.12 -22.75
N ARG A 81 -2.71 7.93 -22.16
CA ARG A 81 -3.88 7.04 -22.03
C ARG A 81 -4.76 7.49 -20.88
N HIS A 82 -6.08 7.34 -21.02
CA HIS A 82 -7.00 7.62 -19.92
C HIS A 82 -6.83 6.61 -18.78
N ILE A 83 -6.80 7.08 -17.53
CA ILE A 83 -6.59 6.22 -16.36
C ILE A 83 -7.66 5.14 -16.21
N ARG A 84 -8.90 5.40 -16.61
CA ARG A 84 -10.01 4.43 -16.59
C ARG A 84 -9.84 3.24 -17.53
N GLU A 85 -8.95 3.35 -18.52
CA GLU A 85 -8.66 2.28 -19.49
C GLU A 85 -7.62 1.28 -18.99
N LEU A 86 -7.03 1.54 -17.82
CA LEU A 86 -6.01 0.71 -17.23
C LEU A 86 -6.60 -0.37 -16.33
N SER A 87 -5.88 -1.50 -16.20
CA SER A 87 -6.19 -2.49 -15.18
C SER A 87 -6.01 -1.94 -13.77
N GLY A 88 -6.66 -2.53 -12.76
CA GLY A 88 -6.54 -2.09 -11.36
C GLY A 88 -5.09 -2.02 -10.88
N GLY A 89 -4.25 -3.00 -11.24
CA GLY A 89 -2.82 -2.98 -10.90
C GLY A 89 -2.03 -1.90 -11.64
N GLN A 90 -2.40 -1.56 -12.87
CA GLN A 90 -1.81 -0.42 -13.58
C GLN A 90 -2.24 0.90 -12.92
N GLN A 91 -3.50 1.03 -12.55
CA GLN A 91 -4.01 2.20 -11.82
C GLN A 91 -3.28 2.37 -10.49
N GLN A 92 -3.06 1.29 -9.73
CA GLN A 92 -2.27 1.32 -8.49
C GLN A 92 -0.85 1.85 -8.73
N ARG A 93 -0.19 1.38 -9.79
CA ARG A 93 1.16 1.85 -10.15
C ARG A 93 1.16 3.32 -10.63
N VAL A 94 0.08 3.84 -11.23
CA VAL A 94 -0.05 5.28 -11.55
C VAL A 94 -0.10 6.13 -10.27
N PHE A 95 -0.85 5.70 -9.25
CA PHE A 95 -0.87 6.41 -7.96
C PHE A 95 0.46 6.33 -7.23
N LEU A 96 1.19 5.21 -7.38
CA LEU A 96 2.55 5.08 -6.89
C LEU A 96 3.49 6.05 -7.64
N ALA A 97 3.40 6.14 -8.99
CA ALA A 97 4.14 7.11 -9.79
C ALA A 97 3.89 8.55 -9.30
N ARG A 98 2.63 8.90 -9.09
CA ARG A 98 2.25 10.20 -8.53
C ARG A 98 2.89 10.48 -7.17
N ALA A 99 2.97 9.47 -6.30
CA ALA A 99 3.60 9.61 -4.98
C ALA A 99 5.12 9.81 -5.11
N LEU A 100 5.78 9.04 -5.99
CA LEU A 100 7.23 9.11 -6.23
C LEU A 100 7.68 10.43 -6.83
N MET A 101 6.85 11.11 -7.62
CA MET A 101 7.14 12.45 -8.13
C MET A 101 7.36 13.50 -7.02
N GLN A 102 6.93 13.22 -5.79
CA GLN A 102 7.20 14.07 -4.62
C GLN A 102 8.57 13.80 -4.01
N GLN A 103 9.34 12.84 -4.55
CA GLN A 103 10.63 12.39 -4.03
C GLN A 103 10.55 12.12 -2.51
N PRO A 104 9.68 11.20 -2.06
CA PRO A 104 9.44 10.99 -0.64
C PRO A 104 10.61 10.27 0.03
N ASP A 105 10.84 10.61 1.31
CA ASP A 105 11.70 9.86 2.22
C ASP A 105 10.89 8.74 2.90
N LEU A 106 9.57 8.98 3.06
CA LEU A 106 8.58 8.03 3.61
C LEU A 106 7.37 7.90 2.68
N LEU A 107 7.11 6.69 2.23
CA LEU A 107 5.94 6.34 1.43
C LEU A 107 4.94 5.57 2.31
N VAL A 108 3.73 6.11 2.43
CA VAL A 108 2.64 5.49 3.17
C VAL A 108 1.57 5.01 2.20
N LEU A 109 1.23 3.72 2.24
CA LEU A 109 0.25 3.11 1.34
C LEU A 109 -0.90 2.51 2.17
N ASP A 110 -2.12 2.80 1.74
CA ASP A 110 -3.33 2.25 2.36
C ASP A 110 -3.87 1.11 1.50
N GLU A 111 -3.71 -0.12 1.98
CA GLU A 111 -4.12 -1.36 1.29
C GLU A 111 -3.69 -1.43 -0.18
N PRO A 112 -2.39 -1.33 -0.50
CA PRO A 112 -1.92 -1.21 -1.88
C PRO A 112 -2.17 -2.43 -2.75
N THR A 113 -2.58 -3.55 -2.18
CA THR A 113 -2.84 -4.81 -2.89
C THR A 113 -4.30 -5.26 -2.77
N ALA A 114 -5.20 -4.40 -2.25
CA ALA A 114 -6.63 -4.71 -2.19
C ALA A 114 -7.24 -4.81 -3.60
N GLY A 115 -8.09 -5.80 -3.81
CA GLY A 115 -8.84 -5.97 -5.05
C GLY A 115 -8.03 -6.37 -6.29
N VAL A 116 -6.72 -6.65 -6.16
CA VAL A 116 -5.90 -7.11 -7.29
C VAL A 116 -5.66 -8.62 -7.24
N ASP A 117 -5.44 -9.23 -8.41
CA ASP A 117 -5.09 -10.64 -8.52
C ASP A 117 -3.69 -10.96 -7.95
N VAL A 118 -3.42 -12.24 -7.72
CA VAL A 118 -2.17 -12.71 -7.09
C VAL A 118 -0.92 -12.26 -7.85
N ARG A 119 -0.94 -12.31 -9.19
CA ARG A 119 0.20 -11.90 -10.01
C ARG A 119 0.48 -10.40 -9.87
N THR A 120 -0.56 -9.58 -9.99
CA THR A 120 -0.48 -8.14 -9.84
C THR A 120 0.00 -7.74 -8.44
N ARG A 121 -0.45 -8.45 -7.39
CA ARG A 121 0.05 -8.27 -6.02
C ARG A 121 1.55 -8.49 -5.94
N HIS A 122 2.07 -9.59 -6.48
CA HIS A 122 3.51 -9.86 -6.51
C HIS A 122 4.28 -8.76 -7.24
N GLU A 123 3.78 -8.32 -8.41
CA GLU A 123 4.41 -7.23 -9.17
C GLU A 123 4.49 -5.93 -8.34
N ILE A 124 3.42 -5.57 -7.62
CA ILE A 124 3.41 -4.38 -6.73
C ILE A 124 4.41 -4.53 -5.59
N LEU A 125 4.44 -5.70 -4.93
CA LEU A 125 5.36 -5.92 -3.80
C LEU A 125 6.82 -5.91 -4.23
N HIS A 126 7.16 -6.45 -5.40
CA HIS A 126 8.51 -6.34 -5.96
C HIS A 126 8.90 -4.88 -6.23
N VAL A 127 8.01 -4.11 -6.84
CA VAL A 127 8.25 -2.66 -7.05
C VAL A 127 8.49 -1.95 -5.72
N LEU A 128 7.72 -2.27 -4.66
CA LEU A 128 7.92 -1.68 -3.34
C LEU A 128 9.25 -2.11 -2.71
N ALA A 129 9.66 -3.37 -2.88
CA ALA A 129 10.95 -3.86 -2.42
C ALA A 129 12.10 -3.11 -3.11
N ASP A 130 12.07 -2.98 -4.45
CA ASP A 130 13.06 -2.25 -5.23
C ASP A 130 13.15 -0.76 -4.83
N LEU A 131 12.02 -0.15 -4.42
CA LEU A 131 11.99 1.23 -3.93
C LEU A 131 12.56 1.38 -2.52
N ASN A 132 12.43 0.34 -1.69
CA ASN A 132 12.95 0.33 -0.32
C ASN A 132 14.46 0.05 -0.28
N GLU A 133 14.97 -0.74 -1.23
CA GLU A 133 16.40 -0.97 -1.36
C GLU A 133 17.12 0.32 -1.75
N ALA A 134 18.17 0.66 -1.01
CA ALA A 134 18.97 1.84 -1.31
C ALA A 134 19.68 1.66 -2.68
N PRO A 135 19.56 2.60 -3.62
CA PRO A 135 20.40 2.59 -4.80
C PRO A 135 21.88 2.78 -4.40
N PRO A 136 22.85 2.36 -5.25
CA PRO A 136 24.28 2.45 -4.92
C PRO A 136 24.75 3.85 -4.50
N GLU A 137 24.04 4.89 -4.90
CA GLU A 137 24.33 6.30 -4.63
C GLU A 137 23.11 7.01 -4.00
N GLY A 138 22.54 6.48 -2.94
CA GLY A 138 21.39 7.13 -2.30
C GLY A 138 20.81 6.38 -1.13
N GLU A 139 19.79 6.96 -0.51
CA GLU A 139 18.98 6.33 0.54
C GLU A 139 17.73 5.72 -0.07
N GLY A 140 17.39 4.49 0.35
CA GLY A 140 16.12 3.85 -0.01
C GLY A 140 14.94 4.60 0.60
N ILE A 141 13.75 4.40 0.03
CA ILE A 141 12.52 4.99 0.55
C ILE A 141 11.99 4.11 1.69
N THR A 142 11.75 4.71 2.85
CA THR A 142 11.05 4.00 3.92
C THR A 142 9.59 3.77 3.53
N ILE A 143 9.11 2.53 3.64
CA ILE A 143 7.74 2.17 3.24
C ILE A 143 6.95 1.70 4.45
N VAL A 144 5.78 2.28 4.64
CA VAL A 144 4.76 1.83 5.59
C VAL A 144 3.49 1.53 4.83
N LEU A 145 2.98 0.31 4.94
CA LEU A 145 1.71 -0.06 4.32
C LEU A 145 0.74 -0.65 5.33
N THR A 146 -0.56 -0.47 5.09
CA THR A 146 -1.62 -1.17 5.80
C THR A 146 -2.13 -2.33 4.97
N THR A 147 -2.56 -3.38 5.63
CA THR A 147 -3.19 -4.52 4.99
C THR A 147 -4.00 -5.35 5.98
N HIS A 148 -4.96 -6.07 5.46
CA HIS A 148 -5.67 -7.15 6.14
C HIS A 148 -5.31 -8.54 5.58
N ASP A 149 -4.51 -8.62 4.51
CA ASP A 149 -4.05 -9.88 3.91
C ASP A 149 -2.78 -10.38 4.61
N LEU A 150 -2.98 -11.22 5.61
CA LEU A 150 -1.89 -11.74 6.44
C LEU A 150 -1.01 -12.74 5.69
N ASN A 151 -1.59 -13.59 4.86
CA ASN A 151 -0.87 -14.67 4.19
C ASN A 151 -0.04 -14.19 2.99
N GLY A 152 -0.56 -13.21 2.23
CA GLY A 152 0.15 -12.66 1.08
C GLY A 152 1.32 -11.78 1.45
N LEU A 153 1.37 -11.27 2.69
CA LEU A 153 2.37 -10.31 3.13
C LEU A 153 3.46 -10.90 4.00
N ALA A 154 3.18 -11.92 4.79
CA ALA A 154 4.14 -12.50 5.72
C ALA A 154 5.45 -12.95 5.05
N ALA A 155 5.39 -13.30 3.77
CA ALA A 155 6.55 -13.73 2.98
C ALA A 155 7.44 -12.56 2.49
N HIS A 156 6.91 -11.35 2.46
CA HIS A 156 7.54 -10.23 1.76
C HIS A 156 7.94 -9.07 2.68
N LEU A 157 7.39 -9.01 3.89
CA LEU A 157 7.64 -7.88 4.79
C LEU A 157 8.66 -8.23 5.87
N PRO A 158 9.67 -7.38 6.09
CA PRO A 158 10.67 -7.61 7.13
C PRO A 158 10.13 -7.35 8.54
N ARG A 159 9.09 -6.56 8.69
CA ARG A 159 8.51 -6.15 9.97
C ARG A 159 7.00 -5.98 9.86
N LEU A 160 6.28 -6.45 10.87
CA LEU A 160 4.83 -6.31 11.01
C LEU A 160 4.49 -5.59 12.31
N VAL A 161 3.43 -4.80 12.26
CA VAL A 161 2.83 -4.16 13.44
C VAL A 161 1.35 -4.53 13.47
N CYS A 162 0.94 -5.34 14.44
CA CYS A 162 -0.47 -5.58 14.73
C CYS A 162 -1.05 -4.41 15.54
N PHE A 163 -2.14 -3.83 15.03
CA PHE A 163 -2.75 -2.64 15.61
C PHE A 163 -4.25 -2.81 15.78
N ASN A 164 -4.72 -2.69 17.02
CA ASN A 164 -6.14 -2.58 17.37
C ASN A 164 -6.29 -1.56 18.50
N ARG A 165 -6.58 -0.30 18.15
CA ARG A 165 -6.57 0.90 19.03
C ARG A 165 -5.22 1.19 19.66
N THR A 166 -4.49 0.17 20.04
CA THR A 166 -3.09 0.20 20.53
C THR A 166 -2.24 -0.74 19.70
N VAL A 167 -0.92 -0.60 19.79
CA VAL A 167 0.01 -1.61 19.24
C VAL A 167 -0.14 -2.87 20.08
N VAL A 168 -0.51 -3.97 19.43
CA VAL A 168 -0.69 -5.29 20.06
C VAL A 168 0.60 -6.09 20.01
N ALA A 169 1.28 -6.07 18.85
CA ALA A 169 2.56 -6.71 18.62
C ALA A 169 3.34 -5.96 17.54
N ASP A 170 4.66 -6.06 17.58
CA ASP A 170 5.59 -5.44 16.64
C ASP A 170 6.86 -6.30 16.55
N GLY A 171 7.27 -6.69 15.34
CA GLY A 171 8.43 -7.55 15.12
C GLY A 171 8.42 -8.24 13.77
N ALA A 172 9.22 -9.28 13.61
CA ALA A 172 9.24 -10.12 12.42
C ALA A 172 7.92 -10.91 12.26
N PRO A 173 7.53 -11.31 11.04
CA PRO A 173 6.28 -12.04 10.79
C PRO A 173 6.09 -13.26 11.69
N MET A 174 7.14 -14.06 11.90
CA MET A 174 7.08 -15.26 12.78
C MET A 174 6.83 -14.94 14.25
N GLU A 175 7.21 -13.76 14.71
CA GLU A 175 7.03 -13.31 16.09
C GLU A 175 5.63 -12.72 16.30
N VAL A 176 5.12 -12.02 15.28
CA VAL A 176 3.91 -11.23 15.35
C VAL A 176 2.66 -12.04 14.95
N LEU A 177 2.77 -12.92 13.95
CA LEU A 177 1.66 -13.76 13.49
C LEU A 177 1.51 -14.99 14.41
N GLN A 178 1.14 -14.75 15.66
CA GLN A 178 0.85 -15.75 16.67
C GLN A 178 -0.63 -15.72 17.03
N PRO A 179 -1.26 -16.87 17.34
CA PRO A 179 -2.70 -16.95 17.66
C PRO A 179 -3.14 -15.92 18.70
N TYR A 180 -2.35 -15.75 19.75
CA TYR A 180 -2.64 -14.80 20.83
C TYR A 180 -2.70 -13.33 20.35
N PHE A 181 -1.75 -12.89 19.52
CA PHE A 181 -1.73 -11.52 19.01
C PHE A 181 -2.81 -11.30 17.95
N LEU A 182 -3.06 -12.31 17.12
CA LEU A 182 -4.10 -12.24 16.09
C LEU A 182 -5.49 -12.14 16.71
N GLU A 183 -5.80 -12.97 17.72
CA GLU A 183 -7.08 -12.90 18.44
C GLU A 183 -7.29 -11.52 19.07
N ARG A 184 -6.27 -10.93 19.69
CA ARG A 184 -6.35 -9.58 20.26
C ARG A 184 -6.49 -8.48 19.18
N THR A 185 -5.96 -8.71 17.99
CA THR A 185 -5.99 -7.75 16.89
C THR A 185 -7.34 -7.77 16.18
N TYR A 186 -7.85 -8.97 15.88
CA TYR A 186 -9.05 -9.16 15.07
C TYR A 186 -10.31 -9.49 15.87
N GLY A 187 -10.15 -9.89 17.13
CA GLY A 187 -11.28 -10.25 18.00
C GLY A 187 -11.88 -11.63 17.72
N ALA A 188 -11.19 -12.46 16.95
CA ALA A 188 -11.58 -13.81 16.59
C ALA A 188 -10.39 -14.77 16.72
N PRO A 189 -10.60 -16.03 17.15
CA PRO A 189 -9.55 -17.02 17.20
C PRO A 189 -9.04 -17.34 15.80
N MET A 190 -7.74 -17.41 15.67
CA MET A 190 -7.04 -17.77 14.43
C MET A 190 -6.00 -18.84 14.72
N GLU A 191 -5.87 -19.81 13.83
CA GLU A 191 -4.80 -20.81 13.89
C GLU A 191 -3.63 -20.37 13.02
N VAL A 192 -2.41 -20.65 13.47
CA VAL A 192 -1.20 -20.33 12.71
C VAL A 192 -0.43 -21.64 12.50
N LEU A 193 -0.29 -22.01 11.24
CA LEU A 193 0.55 -23.12 10.82
C LEU A 193 1.90 -22.60 10.33
N GLN A 194 2.90 -23.47 10.35
CA GLN A 194 4.19 -23.17 9.73
C GLN A 194 4.36 -24.02 8.48
N HIS A 195 4.61 -23.37 7.36
CA HIS A 195 4.90 -24.06 6.10
C HIS A 195 6.11 -23.42 5.42
N GLY A 196 7.14 -24.24 5.14
CA GLY A 196 8.36 -23.75 4.50
C GLY A 196 9.09 -22.62 5.27
N GLY A 197 8.99 -22.60 6.60
CA GLY A 197 9.57 -21.54 7.45
C GLY A 197 8.75 -20.24 7.50
N MET A 198 7.54 -20.24 6.91
CA MET A 198 6.63 -19.10 6.87
C MET A 198 5.38 -19.36 7.71
N PRO A 199 4.82 -18.37 8.41
CA PRO A 199 3.54 -18.49 9.09
C PRO A 199 2.40 -18.45 8.07
N VAL A 200 1.43 -19.36 8.22
CA VAL A 200 0.19 -19.40 7.46
C VAL A 200 -0.97 -19.27 8.42
N VAL A 201 -1.72 -18.18 8.30
CA VAL A 201 -2.85 -17.88 9.18
C VAL A 201 -4.13 -18.50 8.61
N LEU A 202 -4.82 -19.28 9.43
CA LEU A 202 -6.12 -19.88 9.12
C LEU A 202 -7.20 -19.21 9.97
N GLU A 203 -8.20 -18.66 9.30
CA GLU A 203 -9.37 -18.10 9.97
C GLU A 203 -10.30 -19.23 10.42
N HIS A 204 -10.55 -19.32 11.73
CA HIS A 204 -11.53 -20.25 12.28
C HIS A 204 -12.95 -19.69 12.07
N GLY A 205 -13.58 -20.08 10.98
CA GLY A 205 -14.97 -19.71 10.67
C GLY A 205 -15.69 -20.77 9.87
N GLY A 206 -14.98 -21.90 9.57
CA GLY A 206 -15.49 -22.91 8.63
C GLY A 206 -16.37 -23.99 9.22
N ASP A 207 -16.18 -24.39 10.47
CA ASP A 207 -16.88 -25.58 11.00
C ASP A 207 -18.36 -25.29 11.28
N ASP A 208 -18.71 -24.17 11.89
CA ASP A 208 -20.11 -23.77 12.11
C ASP A 208 -20.83 -23.47 10.77
N LEU A 209 -20.12 -22.87 9.81
CA LEU A 209 -20.69 -22.58 8.48
C LEU A 209 -20.90 -23.88 7.66
N ARG A 210 -19.95 -24.80 7.69
CA ARG A 210 -20.09 -26.14 7.04
C ARG A 210 -21.23 -26.94 7.65
N GLU A 211 -21.37 -26.92 8.97
CA GLU A 211 -22.45 -27.60 9.66
C GLU A 211 -23.83 -26.98 9.36
N ARG A 212 -23.91 -25.63 9.28
CA ARG A 212 -25.15 -24.93 8.89
C ARG A 212 -25.52 -25.13 7.42
N LEU A 213 -24.54 -25.19 6.52
CA LEU A 213 -24.79 -25.46 5.10
C LEU A 213 -25.18 -26.93 4.85
N SER A 214 -24.57 -27.90 5.57
CA SER A 214 -24.94 -29.29 5.48
C SER A 214 -26.36 -29.58 5.99
N ARG A 215 -26.83 -28.84 7.01
CA ARG A 215 -28.22 -28.96 7.55
C ARG A 215 -29.29 -28.32 6.65
N ARG A 216 -28.92 -27.46 5.69
CA ARG A 216 -29.87 -26.86 4.72
C ARG A 216 -29.98 -27.61 3.40
N GLY A 217 -29.12 -28.58 3.15
CA GLY A 217 -29.13 -29.43 1.95
C GLY A 217 -29.70 -30.81 2.13
N ALA A 218 -30.26 -31.10 3.29
CA ALA A 218 -31.07 -32.30 3.62
C ALA A 218 -32.51 -31.83 3.87
#